data_ae8de83680b161a35132bcbcb9221a62
#
_entry.id   ae8de83680b161a35132bcbcb9221a62
#
_cell.length_a   1.000
_cell.length_b   1.000
_cell.length_c   1.000
_cell.angle_alpha   90.00
_cell.angle_beta   90.00
_cell.angle_gamma   90.00
#
_symmetry.space_group_name_H-M   'P 1'
#
loop_
_entity.id
_entity.type
_entity.pdbx_description
1 polymer ?
#
loop_
_entity_poly.entity_id
_entity_poly.type
_entity_poly.pdbx_seq_one_letter_code
_entity_poly.pdbx_strand_id
1 'polypeptide(L)'
;MELQVKECYKKSVEKAAAEMRSLPGFKFAAVADTHLDNSVSDTAANIAAVDKRVNFKCLVHLGDFLNGNLSRRYTMSVMHEQTELFRNCIHQKPFFPVQGNHDGYTDFSSAYSPNMAVDEDWSELIAFTGQYENLCRKLPKPYYYVDFPDYKIRMIILCTFYYMGFYDGVPYSKVYGTDDAQAAWFENEALDVKPGFTVMVFSHDTPFEDFENPEKDNPRPNGNRLMEILKNKAAENGFSVAAWFAGHFHGDYIGNVNGINFVLVASETAYVPQLWDMPGGGYYPQRTLNTESEDLWDGIALDTNARVLRLIRFGAGKNREITY
;
A
#
# COMPACT_ATOMS: atom_id res chain seq x y z
N MET A 1 -23.01 -4.88 -8.80
CA MET A 1 -23.59 -3.64 -8.21
C MET A 1 -23.11 -2.46 -9.04
N GLU A 2 -23.99 -1.56 -9.45
CA GLU A 2 -23.56 -0.35 -10.17
C GLU A 2 -23.00 0.64 -9.15
N LEU A 3 -21.72 1.01 -9.31
CA LEU A 3 -21.04 1.97 -8.44
C LEU A 3 -21.53 3.39 -8.77
N GLN A 4 -22.18 4.03 -7.82
CA GLN A 4 -22.76 5.36 -8.00
C GLN A 4 -22.08 6.37 -7.08
N VAL A 5 -21.54 7.43 -7.67
CA VAL A 5 -20.92 8.54 -6.92
C VAL A 5 -22.02 9.34 -6.20
N LYS A 6 -21.88 9.50 -4.90
CA LYS A 6 -22.75 10.36 -4.07
C LYS A 6 -22.62 11.83 -4.49
N GLU A 7 -23.67 12.61 -4.28
CA GLU A 7 -23.73 14.01 -4.72
C GLU A 7 -22.59 14.86 -4.12
N CYS A 8 -22.24 14.62 -2.84
CA CYS A 8 -21.17 15.35 -2.16
C CYS A 8 -19.79 15.17 -2.81
N TYR A 9 -19.55 14.05 -3.50
CA TYR A 9 -18.25 13.75 -4.10
C TYR A 9 -18.10 14.18 -5.56
N LYS A 10 -19.20 14.56 -6.24
CA LYS A 10 -19.14 14.86 -7.69
C LYS A 10 -18.11 15.93 -8.07
N LYS A 11 -18.02 16.99 -7.27
CA LYS A 11 -17.04 18.08 -7.49
C LYS A 11 -15.60 17.59 -7.29
N SER A 12 -15.37 16.78 -6.26
CA SER A 12 -14.06 16.18 -5.97
C SER A 12 -13.62 15.22 -7.08
N VAL A 13 -14.54 14.43 -7.63
CA VAL A 13 -14.28 13.56 -8.80
C VAL A 13 -13.85 14.39 -10.01
N GLU A 14 -14.59 15.48 -10.35
CA GLU A 14 -14.24 16.33 -11.48
C GLU A 14 -12.88 16.99 -11.30
N LYS A 15 -12.61 17.52 -10.09
CA LYS A 15 -11.34 18.14 -9.73
C LYS A 15 -10.17 17.16 -9.86
N ALA A 16 -10.24 16.02 -9.16
CA ALA A 16 -9.19 15.02 -9.17
C ALA A 16 -8.92 14.49 -10.59
N ALA A 17 -9.98 14.21 -11.36
CA ALA A 17 -9.83 13.75 -12.73
C ALA A 17 -9.21 14.83 -13.65
N ALA A 18 -9.55 16.09 -13.48
CA ALA A 18 -8.96 17.17 -14.26
C ALA A 18 -7.47 17.34 -13.96
N GLU A 19 -7.10 17.36 -12.68
CA GLU A 19 -5.71 17.46 -12.24
C GLU A 19 -4.90 16.25 -12.74
N MET A 20 -5.37 15.03 -12.52
CA MET A 20 -4.68 13.81 -12.95
C MET A 20 -4.52 13.71 -14.46
N ARG A 21 -5.51 14.15 -15.27
CA ARG A 21 -5.39 14.12 -16.74
C ARG A 21 -4.27 15.01 -17.26
N SER A 22 -4.04 16.15 -16.62
CA SER A 22 -3.00 17.11 -17.03
C SER A 22 -1.57 16.61 -16.77
N LEU A 23 -1.40 15.62 -15.90
CA LEU A 23 -0.09 15.10 -15.52
C LEU A 23 0.41 14.07 -16.53
N PRO A 24 1.71 14.07 -16.87
CA PRO A 24 2.33 13.03 -17.68
C PRO A 24 2.61 11.76 -16.85
N GLY A 25 3.04 10.70 -17.53
CA GLY A 25 3.63 9.51 -16.94
C GLY A 25 2.64 8.39 -16.56
N PHE A 26 3.12 7.50 -15.71
CA PHE A 26 2.39 6.33 -15.21
C PHE A 26 1.44 6.75 -14.09
N LYS A 27 0.17 6.36 -14.20
CA LYS A 27 -0.87 6.78 -13.25
C LYS A 27 -1.52 5.57 -12.59
N PHE A 28 -1.68 5.63 -11.28
CA PHE A 28 -2.38 4.60 -10.50
C PHE A 28 -3.10 5.22 -9.30
N ALA A 29 -4.02 4.48 -8.69
CA ALA A 29 -4.66 4.86 -7.44
C ALA A 29 -4.04 4.12 -6.27
N ALA A 30 -3.94 4.77 -5.11
CA ALA A 30 -3.52 4.15 -3.86
C ALA A 30 -4.53 4.45 -2.75
N VAL A 31 -4.89 3.42 -1.99
CA VAL A 31 -5.79 3.46 -0.84
C VAL A 31 -5.16 2.67 0.31
N ALA A 32 -5.44 3.04 1.54
CA ALA A 32 -4.90 2.41 2.74
C ALA A 32 -5.96 2.31 3.84
N ASP A 33 -5.86 1.28 4.68
CA ASP A 33 -6.53 1.22 5.97
C ASP A 33 -8.06 1.45 5.87
N THR A 34 -8.73 0.62 5.08
CA THR A 34 -10.20 0.69 4.86
C THR A 34 -11.02 0.14 6.04
N HIS A 35 -10.45 -0.75 6.83
CA HIS A 35 -10.98 -1.26 8.11
C HIS A 35 -12.45 -1.71 8.08
N LEU A 36 -12.96 -2.25 6.96
CA LEU A 36 -14.36 -2.64 6.81
C LEU A 36 -15.36 -1.49 6.99
N ASP A 37 -14.96 -0.27 6.75
CA ASP A 37 -15.89 0.84 6.82
C ASP A 37 -16.93 0.77 5.70
N ASN A 38 -18.12 1.28 5.97
CA ASN A 38 -19.17 1.40 4.96
C ASN A 38 -18.83 2.38 3.84
N SER A 39 -17.81 3.22 4.03
CA SER A 39 -17.27 4.16 3.03
C SER A 39 -16.57 3.48 1.86
N VAL A 40 -16.08 2.25 2.00
CA VAL A 40 -15.31 1.53 0.95
C VAL A 40 -16.06 1.47 -0.39
N SER A 41 -17.38 1.34 -0.37
CA SER A 41 -18.18 1.35 -1.60
C SER A 41 -18.22 2.74 -2.26
N ASP A 42 -18.17 3.81 -1.48
CA ASP A 42 -18.10 5.19 -1.98
C ASP A 42 -16.72 5.44 -2.58
N THR A 43 -15.67 5.02 -1.89
CA THR A 43 -14.28 5.08 -2.38
C THR A 43 -14.12 4.37 -3.71
N ALA A 44 -14.63 3.13 -3.81
CA ALA A 44 -14.64 2.40 -5.06
C ALA A 44 -15.41 3.13 -6.18
N ALA A 45 -16.57 3.73 -5.86
CA ALA A 45 -17.34 4.52 -6.82
C ALA A 45 -16.61 5.78 -7.29
N ASN A 46 -15.94 6.47 -6.37
CA ASN A 46 -15.16 7.68 -6.66
C ASN A 46 -13.92 7.36 -7.50
N ILE A 47 -13.18 6.31 -7.15
CA ILE A 47 -12.04 5.82 -7.95
C ILE A 47 -12.51 5.43 -9.36
N ALA A 48 -13.62 4.68 -9.49
CA ALA A 48 -14.18 4.29 -10.79
C ALA A 48 -14.53 5.49 -11.67
N ALA A 49 -15.14 6.52 -11.08
CA ALA A 49 -15.50 7.73 -11.79
C ALA A 49 -14.30 8.55 -12.26
N VAL A 50 -13.23 8.60 -11.46
CA VAL A 50 -11.97 9.23 -11.85
C VAL A 50 -11.26 8.36 -12.88
N ASP A 51 -11.20 7.04 -12.71
CA ASP A 51 -10.55 6.11 -13.64
C ASP A 51 -11.10 6.18 -15.07
N LYS A 52 -12.41 6.31 -15.22
CA LYS A 52 -13.06 6.51 -16.54
C LYS A 52 -12.48 7.70 -17.33
N ARG A 53 -11.88 8.67 -16.65
CA ARG A 53 -11.34 9.89 -17.25
C ARG A 53 -9.81 9.92 -17.31
N VAL A 54 -9.15 9.24 -16.38
CA VAL A 54 -7.69 9.24 -16.18
C VAL A 54 -7.03 8.01 -16.78
N ASN A 55 -7.73 6.87 -16.77
CA ASN A 55 -7.23 5.57 -17.17
C ASN A 55 -6.03 5.12 -16.35
N PHE A 56 -6.24 4.93 -15.03
CA PHE A 56 -5.24 4.34 -14.14
C PHE A 56 -4.73 3.00 -14.70
N LYS A 57 -3.48 2.70 -14.46
CA LYS A 57 -2.86 1.44 -14.90
C LYS A 57 -3.09 0.32 -13.90
N CYS A 58 -3.22 0.67 -12.63
CA CYS A 58 -3.50 -0.26 -11.54
C CYS A 58 -4.07 0.48 -10.33
N LEU A 59 -4.45 -0.28 -9.31
CA LEU A 59 -4.75 0.20 -7.97
C LEU A 59 -3.90 -0.59 -6.97
N VAL A 60 -3.35 0.10 -5.97
CA VAL A 60 -2.65 -0.50 -4.83
C VAL A 60 -3.46 -0.26 -3.57
N HIS A 61 -3.73 -1.31 -2.80
CA HIS A 61 -4.27 -1.20 -1.46
C HIS A 61 -3.16 -1.52 -0.46
N LEU A 62 -2.84 -0.55 0.40
CA LEU A 62 -1.69 -0.59 1.30
C LEU A 62 -1.93 -1.39 2.59
N GLY A 63 -2.95 -2.24 2.63
CA GLY A 63 -3.24 -3.12 3.77
C GLY A 63 -4.30 -2.58 4.72
N ASP A 64 -4.59 -3.39 5.71
CA ASP A 64 -5.68 -3.19 6.69
C ASP A 64 -7.05 -3.03 6.01
N PHE A 65 -7.44 -4.08 5.27
CA PHE A 65 -8.78 -4.22 4.70
C PHE A 65 -9.84 -4.39 5.78
N LEU A 66 -9.43 -4.91 6.94
CA LEU A 66 -10.27 -5.38 8.04
C LEU A 66 -9.89 -4.71 9.36
N ASN A 67 -10.79 -4.76 10.33
CA ASN A 67 -10.49 -4.38 11.71
C ASN A 67 -9.79 -5.51 12.52
N GLY A 68 -9.58 -6.69 11.93
CA GLY A 68 -9.14 -7.87 12.67
C GLY A 68 -10.27 -8.49 13.50
N ASN A 69 -9.90 -9.39 14.42
CA ASN A 69 -10.84 -10.06 15.36
C ASN A 69 -11.96 -10.89 14.70
N LEU A 70 -11.72 -11.39 13.50
CA LEU A 70 -12.68 -12.16 12.73
C LEU A 70 -12.19 -13.61 12.54
N SER A 71 -13.10 -14.54 12.28
CA SER A 71 -12.70 -15.89 11.90
C SER A 71 -11.98 -15.87 10.54
N ARG A 72 -10.99 -16.76 10.35
CA ARG A 72 -10.25 -16.89 9.07
C ARG A 72 -11.19 -16.96 7.87
N ARG A 73 -12.26 -17.77 7.95
CA ARG A 73 -13.24 -17.91 6.88
C ARG A 73 -13.94 -16.58 6.54
N TYR A 74 -14.30 -15.82 7.56
CA TYR A 74 -14.96 -14.53 7.38
C TYR A 74 -13.97 -13.48 6.85
N THR A 75 -12.77 -13.45 7.40
CA THR A 75 -11.66 -12.59 6.91
C THR A 75 -11.46 -12.79 5.42
N MET A 76 -11.24 -14.02 4.97
CA MET A 76 -11.02 -14.32 3.55
C MET A 76 -12.23 -13.98 2.68
N SER A 77 -13.46 -14.22 3.16
CA SER A 77 -14.66 -13.82 2.41
C SER A 77 -14.71 -12.33 2.16
N VAL A 78 -14.47 -11.52 3.18
CA VAL A 78 -14.50 -10.07 3.06
C VAL A 78 -13.34 -9.53 2.22
N MET A 79 -12.16 -10.10 2.36
CA MET A 79 -11.02 -9.72 1.52
C MET A 79 -11.25 -10.02 0.04
N HIS A 80 -11.89 -11.15 -0.27
CA HIS A 80 -12.32 -11.45 -1.64
C HIS A 80 -13.37 -10.45 -2.13
N GLU A 81 -14.36 -10.14 -1.33
CA GLU A 81 -15.41 -9.16 -1.67
C GLU A 81 -14.81 -7.76 -1.95
N GLN A 82 -13.91 -7.28 -1.09
CA GLN A 82 -13.25 -5.99 -1.30
C GLN A 82 -12.31 -6.02 -2.51
N THR A 83 -11.55 -7.10 -2.68
CA THR A 83 -10.69 -7.28 -3.84
C THR A 83 -11.50 -7.23 -5.14
N GLU A 84 -12.64 -7.91 -5.18
CA GLU A 84 -13.54 -7.87 -6.34
C GLU A 84 -14.13 -6.47 -6.56
N LEU A 85 -14.52 -5.78 -5.49
CA LEU A 85 -15.01 -4.41 -5.54
C LEU A 85 -13.97 -3.47 -6.17
N PHE A 86 -12.72 -3.50 -5.70
CA PHE A 86 -11.64 -2.66 -6.22
C PHE A 86 -11.23 -3.03 -7.64
N ARG A 87 -11.20 -4.31 -7.99
CA ARG A 87 -10.97 -4.74 -9.38
C ARG A 87 -12.07 -4.23 -10.32
N ASN A 88 -13.32 -4.30 -9.88
CA ASN A 88 -14.45 -3.80 -10.65
C ASN A 88 -14.38 -2.28 -10.83
N CYS A 89 -13.97 -1.53 -9.81
CA CYS A 89 -13.89 -0.08 -9.89
C CYS A 89 -12.84 0.42 -10.91
N ILE A 90 -11.79 -0.34 -11.14
CA ILE A 90 -10.75 -0.04 -12.15
C ILE A 90 -10.91 -0.88 -13.44
N HIS A 91 -12.11 -1.38 -13.71
CA HIS A 91 -12.45 -2.11 -14.94
C HIS A 91 -11.53 -3.33 -15.18
N GLN A 92 -11.35 -4.17 -14.15
CA GLN A 92 -10.52 -5.38 -14.16
C GLN A 92 -9.02 -5.16 -14.49
N LYS A 93 -8.53 -3.94 -14.36
CA LYS A 93 -7.09 -3.68 -14.40
C LYS A 93 -6.39 -4.30 -13.17
N PRO A 94 -5.06 -4.37 -13.18
CA PRO A 94 -4.31 -4.94 -12.06
C PRO A 94 -4.62 -4.26 -10.72
N PHE A 95 -4.88 -5.07 -9.72
CA PHE A 95 -5.05 -4.67 -8.33
C PHE A 95 -3.97 -5.35 -7.50
N PHE A 96 -3.26 -4.60 -6.67
CA PHE A 96 -2.13 -5.08 -5.88
C PHE A 96 -2.40 -4.88 -4.39
N PRO A 97 -2.82 -5.95 -3.68
CA PRO A 97 -3.02 -5.89 -2.24
C PRO A 97 -1.67 -6.02 -1.50
N VAL A 98 -1.51 -5.19 -0.49
CA VAL A 98 -0.47 -5.31 0.53
C VAL A 98 -1.11 -5.90 1.78
N GLN A 99 -0.46 -6.83 2.45
CA GLN A 99 -0.94 -7.37 3.72
C GLN A 99 -0.73 -6.37 4.85
N GLY A 100 -1.81 -6.01 5.55
CA GLY A 100 -1.79 -5.22 6.76
C GLY A 100 -1.78 -6.07 8.04
N ASN A 101 -1.58 -5.41 9.18
CA ASN A 101 -1.52 -6.11 10.44
C ASN A 101 -2.88 -6.59 10.95
N HIS A 102 -3.96 -6.00 10.52
CA HIS A 102 -5.31 -6.45 10.83
C HIS A 102 -5.78 -7.59 9.92
N ASP A 103 -5.18 -7.76 8.75
CA ASP A 103 -5.64 -8.68 7.72
C ASP A 103 -5.31 -10.16 8.01
N GLY A 104 -4.34 -10.41 8.88
CA GLY A 104 -3.96 -11.76 9.30
C GLY A 104 -4.47 -12.16 10.68
N TYR A 105 -5.23 -11.32 11.36
CA TYR A 105 -5.47 -11.44 12.79
C TYR A 105 -6.91 -11.57 13.19
N THR A 106 -7.07 -12.35 14.24
CA THR A 106 -8.35 -12.53 14.93
C THR A 106 -8.37 -11.94 16.34
N ASP A 107 -7.21 -11.54 16.89
CA ASP A 107 -7.17 -10.97 18.25
C ASP A 107 -5.89 -10.16 18.48
N PHE A 108 -6.04 -8.93 18.99
CA PHE A 108 -4.94 -8.07 19.42
C PHE A 108 -4.26 -8.60 20.71
N SER A 109 -4.97 -9.39 21.50
CA SER A 109 -4.54 -9.79 22.85
C SER A 109 -3.93 -11.18 22.92
N SER A 110 -4.17 -12.03 21.93
CA SER A 110 -3.63 -13.38 21.92
C SER A 110 -2.58 -13.57 20.83
N ALA A 111 -1.42 -13.97 21.25
CA ALA A 111 -0.35 -14.40 20.35
C ALA A 111 -0.75 -15.63 19.51
N TYR A 112 -1.89 -16.23 19.78
CA TYR A 112 -2.40 -17.43 19.14
C TYR A 112 -3.84 -17.29 18.71
N SER A 113 -4.10 -17.49 17.44
CA SER A 113 -5.44 -17.75 16.95
C SER A 113 -5.41 -18.79 15.84
N PRO A 114 -6.18 -19.89 15.96
CA PRO A 114 -6.35 -20.87 14.88
C PRO A 114 -7.07 -20.30 13.66
N ASN A 115 -7.51 -19.06 13.75
CA ASN A 115 -8.27 -18.35 12.74
C ASN A 115 -7.42 -17.39 11.91
N MET A 116 -6.09 -17.39 12.06
CA MET A 116 -5.21 -16.52 11.28
C MET A 116 -5.21 -16.88 9.79
N ALA A 117 -5.26 -15.87 8.94
CA ALA A 117 -4.90 -16.03 7.53
C ALA A 117 -3.39 -16.37 7.44
N VAL A 118 -3.07 -17.38 6.66
CA VAL A 118 -1.71 -17.85 6.43
C VAL A 118 -1.19 -17.42 5.06
N ASP A 119 0.09 -17.65 4.80
CA ASP A 119 0.73 -17.30 3.53
C ASP A 119 -0.03 -17.86 2.31
N GLU A 120 -0.60 -19.05 2.41
CA GLU A 120 -1.39 -19.68 1.36
C GLU A 120 -2.67 -18.90 1.03
N ASP A 121 -3.36 -18.38 2.03
CA ASP A 121 -4.56 -17.55 1.84
C ASP A 121 -4.23 -16.28 1.06
N TRP A 122 -3.13 -15.63 1.45
CA TRP A 122 -2.64 -14.45 0.76
C TRP A 122 -2.19 -14.76 -0.66
N SER A 123 -1.53 -15.87 -0.86
CA SER A 123 -1.12 -16.33 -2.18
C SER A 123 -2.33 -16.58 -3.10
N GLU A 124 -3.41 -17.13 -2.55
CA GLU A 124 -4.68 -17.30 -3.26
C GLU A 124 -5.30 -15.94 -3.60
N LEU A 125 -5.37 -15.02 -2.65
CA LEU A 125 -5.88 -13.68 -2.86
C LEU A 125 -5.10 -12.92 -3.95
N ILE A 126 -3.76 -12.95 -3.90
CA ILE A 126 -2.91 -12.35 -4.92
C ILE A 126 -3.14 -13.00 -6.30
N ALA A 127 -3.36 -14.30 -6.36
CA ALA A 127 -3.72 -14.99 -7.60
C ALA A 127 -5.10 -14.55 -8.12
N PHE A 128 -6.05 -14.33 -7.22
CA PHE A 128 -7.39 -13.86 -7.55
C PHE A 128 -7.40 -12.41 -8.07
N THR A 129 -6.44 -11.57 -7.63
CA THR A 129 -6.40 -10.13 -8.02
C THR A 129 -6.13 -9.89 -9.50
N GLY A 130 -5.79 -10.89 -10.22
CA GLY A 130 -5.65 -10.83 -11.66
C GLY A 130 -4.36 -11.46 -12.16
N GLN A 131 -4.49 -12.09 -13.29
CA GLN A 131 -3.37 -12.65 -14.02
C GLN A 131 -2.68 -11.51 -14.77
N TYR A 132 -1.70 -10.87 -14.12
CA TYR A 132 -0.84 -9.92 -14.79
C TYR A 132 0.43 -10.64 -15.25
N GLU A 133 0.73 -10.62 -16.54
CA GLU A 133 1.80 -11.41 -17.16
C GLU A 133 3.19 -11.18 -16.54
N ASN A 134 3.43 -9.96 -16.08
CA ASN A 134 4.71 -9.55 -15.50
C ASN A 134 4.73 -9.61 -13.95
N LEU A 135 3.77 -10.31 -13.34
CA LEU A 135 3.72 -10.51 -11.90
C LEU A 135 4.63 -11.67 -11.48
N CYS A 136 5.63 -11.39 -10.68
CA CYS A 136 6.55 -12.38 -10.11
C CYS A 136 6.27 -12.58 -8.63
N ARG A 137 5.75 -13.75 -8.27
CA ARG A 137 5.38 -14.11 -6.90
C ARG A 137 6.33 -15.11 -6.29
N LYS A 138 6.57 -15.00 -4.98
CA LYS A 138 7.28 -16.00 -4.18
C LYS A 138 6.27 -16.89 -3.46
N LEU A 139 5.71 -17.87 -4.15
CA LEU A 139 4.70 -18.77 -3.58
C LEU A 139 5.25 -19.61 -2.42
N PRO A 140 4.49 -19.79 -1.32
CA PRO A 140 3.14 -19.23 -1.06
C PRO A 140 3.17 -17.86 -0.35
N LYS A 141 4.28 -17.14 -0.42
CA LYS A 141 4.51 -15.92 0.35
C LYS A 141 3.65 -14.74 -0.09
N PRO A 142 3.32 -13.80 0.84
CA PRO A 142 2.49 -12.63 0.56
C PRO A 142 3.27 -11.44 -0.01
N TYR A 143 4.48 -11.65 -0.51
CA TYR A 143 5.29 -10.62 -1.16
C TYR A 143 5.60 -10.97 -2.61
N TYR A 144 5.70 -9.95 -3.45
CA TYR A 144 5.85 -10.09 -4.90
C TYR A 144 6.33 -8.79 -5.53
N TYR A 145 6.68 -8.85 -6.81
CA TYR A 145 6.89 -7.65 -7.62
C TYR A 145 6.18 -7.76 -8.95
N VAL A 146 5.98 -6.61 -9.59
CA VAL A 146 5.38 -6.51 -10.92
C VAL A 146 6.13 -5.48 -11.75
N ASP A 147 6.36 -5.82 -13.02
CA ASP A 147 6.97 -4.94 -14.00
C ASP A 147 5.94 -4.31 -14.93
N PHE A 148 6.13 -3.03 -15.20
CA PHE A 148 5.49 -2.28 -16.28
C PHE A 148 6.57 -1.87 -17.30
N PRO A 149 6.96 -2.79 -18.20
CA PRO A 149 8.14 -2.60 -19.06
C PRO A 149 8.05 -1.37 -19.97
N ASP A 150 6.86 -1.06 -20.48
CA ASP A 150 6.61 0.11 -21.35
C ASP A 150 6.89 1.43 -20.65
N TYR A 151 6.80 1.44 -19.32
CA TYR A 151 7.07 2.60 -18.47
C TYR A 151 8.43 2.51 -17.78
N LYS A 152 9.13 1.38 -17.89
CA LYS A 152 10.34 1.06 -17.14
C LYS A 152 10.13 1.22 -15.63
N ILE A 153 9.06 0.65 -15.11
CA ILE A 153 8.69 0.71 -13.70
C ILE A 153 8.64 -0.70 -13.14
N ARG A 154 9.18 -0.89 -11.93
CA ARG A 154 8.95 -2.03 -11.06
C ARG A 154 8.27 -1.57 -9.78
N MET A 155 7.16 -2.21 -9.44
CA MET A 155 6.51 -2.09 -8.13
C MET A 155 6.85 -3.35 -7.32
N ILE A 156 7.39 -3.16 -6.11
CA ILE A 156 7.76 -4.25 -5.21
C ILE A 156 6.85 -4.16 -3.99
N ILE A 157 6.13 -5.24 -3.70
CA ILE A 157 5.21 -5.35 -2.59
C ILE A 157 5.87 -6.23 -1.52
N LEU A 158 6.00 -5.69 -0.31
CA LEU A 158 6.57 -6.37 0.84
C LEU A 158 5.50 -6.69 1.87
N CYS A 159 5.67 -7.80 2.57
CA CYS A 159 4.93 -8.11 3.78
C CYS A 159 5.77 -7.68 4.98
N THR A 160 5.25 -6.77 5.79
CA THR A 160 5.94 -6.24 6.98
C THR A 160 5.44 -6.87 8.28
N PHE A 161 4.85 -8.06 8.18
CA PHE A 161 4.40 -8.84 9.33
C PHE A 161 4.75 -10.30 9.13
N TYR A 162 5.35 -10.90 10.14
CA TYR A 162 5.58 -12.34 10.17
C TYR A 162 5.45 -12.87 11.60
N TYR A 163 5.38 -14.17 11.72
CA TYR A 163 5.29 -14.84 13.00
C TYR A 163 6.64 -15.44 13.38
N MET A 164 7.12 -15.09 14.57
CA MET A 164 8.31 -15.71 15.15
C MET A 164 7.92 -16.72 16.23
N GLY A 165 8.56 -17.89 16.11
CA GLY A 165 8.49 -18.92 17.12
C GLY A 165 7.17 -19.67 17.18
N PHE A 166 7.31 -20.93 17.47
CA PHE A 166 6.21 -21.85 17.72
C PHE A 166 6.40 -22.41 19.12
N TYR A 167 5.41 -22.25 19.96
CA TYR A 167 5.31 -22.98 21.21
C TYR A 167 4.22 -24.05 21.04
N ASP A 168 4.58 -25.32 21.16
CA ASP A 168 3.69 -26.46 20.85
C ASP A 168 3.07 -26.41 19.42
N GLY A 169 3.84 -26.00 18.44
CA GLY A 169 3.36 -25.90 17.05
C GLY A 169 2.50 -24.67 16.76
N VAL A 170 2.43 -23.74 17.69
CA VAL A 170 1.58 -22.56 17.65
C VAL A 170 2.42 -21.30 17.51
N PRO A 171 2.18 -20.45 16.51
CA PRO A 171 2.85 -19.15 16.44
C PRO A 171 2.51 -18.33 17.67
N TYR A 172 3.53 -17.87 18.40
CA TYR A 172 3.28 -17.16 19.65
C TYR A 172 3.66 -15.68 19.64
N SER A 173 4.26 -15.21 18.59
CA SER A 173 4.68 -13.82 18.53
C SER A 173 4.54 -13.24 17.13
N LYS A 174 3.80 -12.16 17.02
CA LYS A 174 3.75 -11.29 15.84
C LYS A 174 4.96 -10.37 15.86
N VAL A 175 5.61 -10.28 14.74
CA VAL A 175 6.73 -9.36 14.55
C VAL A 175 6.40 -8.38 13.45
N TYR A 176 6.49 -7.10 13.75
CA TYR A 176 6.48 -6.02 12.77
C TYR A 176 7.86 -5.93 12.15
N GLY A 177 7.96 -6.16 10.85
CA GLY A 177 9.20 -6.20 10.11
C GLY A 177 9.19 -7.31 9.05
N THR A 178 10.36 -7.68 8.56
CA THR A 178 10.53 -8.72 7.54
C THR A 178 11.43 -9.83 8.03
N ASP A 179 11.15 -11.06 7.63
CA ASP A 179 12.02 -12.19 7.91
C ASP A 179 13.26 -12.20 7.00
N ASP A 180 14.26 -13.01 7.35
CA ASP A 180 15.50 -13.13 6.57
C ASP A 180 15.25 -13.69 5.16
N ALA A 181 14.24 -14.52 4.99
CA ALA A 181 13.89 -15.10 3.70
C ALA A 181 13.37 -14.03 2.74
N GLN A 182 12.52 -13.13 3.23
CA GLN A 182 12.04 -12.00 2.41
C GLN A 182 13.16 -10.99 2.13
N ALA A 183 14.03 -10.71 3.12
CA ALA A 183 15.18 -9.83 2.90
C ALA A 183 16.12 -10.39 1.82
N ALA A 184 16.40 -11.69 1.84
CA ALA A 184 17.21 -12.35 0.83
C ALA A 184 16.54 -12.35 -0.56
N TRP A 185 15.22 -12.58 -0.62
CA TRP A 185 14.45 -12.47 -1.86
C TRP A 185 14.46 -11.04 -2.41
N PHE A 186 14.29 -10.04 -1.55
CA PHE A 186 14.32 -8.63 -1.92
C PHE A 186 15.65 -8.28 -2.58
N GLU A 187 16.76 -8.71 -1.96
CA GLU A 187 18.12 -8.47 -2.45
C GLU A 187 18.42 -9.17 -3.79
N ASN A 188 18.06 -10.45 -3.91
CA ASN A 188 18.57 -11.31 -4.97
C ASN A 188 17.59 -11.52 -6.13
N GLU A 189 16.29 -11.28 -5.91
CA GLU A 189 15.25 -11.48 -6.93
C GLU A 189 14.50 -10.17 -7.23
N ALA A 190 13.91 -9.50 -6.21
CA ALA A 190 13.08 -8.33 -6.43
C ALA A 190 13.87 -7.12 -6.92
N LEU A 191 15.13 -6.97 -6.50
CA LEU A 191 16.02 -5.89 -6.90
C LEU A 191 17.00 -6.27 -8.04
N ASP A 192 16.80 -7.42 -8.67
CA ASP A 192 17.40 -7.68 -9.99
C ASP A 192 16.65 -6.86 -11.06
N VAL A 193 16.92 -5.58 -11.05
CA VAL A 193 16.25 -4.56 -11.87
C VAL A 193 17.20 -4.06 -12.94
N LYS A 194 16.69 -3.93 -14.17
CA LYS A 194 17.48 -3.42 -15.31
C LYS A 194 17.81 -1.93 -15.14
N PRO A 195 18.96 -1.48 -15.65
CA PRO A 195 19.31 -0.06 -15.67
C PRO A 195 18.22 0.81 -16.32
N GLY A 196 18.02 1.99 -15.76
CA GLY A 196 17.04 2.96 -16.26
C GLY A 196 15.58 2.68 -15.88
N PHE A 197 15.33 1.64 -15.09
CA PHE A 197 14.02 1.46 -14.44
C PHE A 197 13.86 2.41 -13.26
N THR A 198 12.61 2.65 -12.88
CA THR A 198 12.24 3.29 -11.62
C THR A 198 11.52 2.28 -10.73
N VAL A 199 11.99 2.16 -9.51
CA VAL A 199 11.43 1.26 -8.50
C VAL A 199 10.54 2.06 -7.54
N MET A 200 9.39 1.52 -7.20
CA MET A 200 8.55 1.89 -6.07
C MET A 200 8.39 0.69 -5.15
N VAL A 201 8.56 0.90 -3.85
CA VAL A 201 8.34 -0.13 -2.83
C VAL A 201 7.03 0.16 -2.10
N PHE A 202 6.27 -0.87 -1.80
CA PHE A 202 4.99 -0.80 -1.10
C PHE A 202 4.99 -1.80 0.05
N SER A 203 4.65 -1.33 1.22
CA SER A 203 4.43 -2.16 2.42
C SER A 203 3.30 -1.56 3.23
N HIS A 204 2.76 -2.31 4.19
CA HIS A 204 1.79 -1.69 5.09
C HIS A 204 2.47 -0.84 6.15
N ASP A 205 3.46 -1.39 6.86
CA ASP A 205 4.27 -0.66 7.85
C ASP A 205 5.62 -0.25 7.24
N THR A 206 6.24 0.77 7.79
CA THR A 206 7.58 1.22 7.39
C THR A 206 8.67 0.26 7.90
N PRO A 207 9.87 0.27 7.29
CA PRO A 207 10.99 -0.54 7.75
C PRO A 207 11.62 -0.02 9.06
N PHE A 208 11.08 1.03 9.65
CA PHE A 208 11.51 1.63 10.93
C PHE A 208 10.29 2.20 11.65
N GLU A 209 10.45 2.46 12.95
CA GLU A 209 9.39 3.03 13.80
C GLU A 209 9.62 4.53 14.06
N ASP A 210 10.87 4.90 14.32
CA ASP A 210 11.25 6.28 14.59
C ASP A 210 11.73 6.98 13.31
N PHE A 211 10.98 7.95 12.83
CA PHE A 211 11.30 8.73 11.63
C PHE A 211 12.42 9.75 11.84
N GLU A 212 12.68 10.14 13.09
CA GLU A 212 13.76 11.07 13.42
C GLU A 212 15.09 10.34 13.58
N ASN A 213 15.05 9.08 14.07
CA ASN A 213 16.21 8.26 14.31
C ASN A 213 16.01 6.82 13.76
N PRO A 214 15.80 6.65 12.47
CA PRO A 214 15.32 5.39 11.88
C PRO A 214 16.30 4.22 12.04
N GLU A 215 17.59 4.49 12.27
CA GLU A 215 18.61 3.46 12.44
C GLU A 215 18.87 3.10 13.91
N LYS A 216 18.51 4.01 14.82
CA LYS A 216 18.82 3.85 16.24
C LYS A 216 17.78 2.92 16.88
N ASP A 217 18.29 1.83 17.46
CA ASP A 217 17.46 0.86 18.20
C ASP A 217 16.20 0.42 17.44
N ASN A 218 16.29 0.35 16.09
CA ASN A 218 15.16 0.01 15.24
C ASN A 218 14.57 -1.35 15.62
N PRO A 219 13.33 -1.41 16.13
CA PRO A 219 12.71 -2.66 16.56
C PRO A 219 12.19 -3.51 15.38
N ARG A 220 12.25 -2.98 14.14
CA ARG A 220 11.79 -3.69 12.93
C ARG A 220 12.88 -4.62 12.42
N PRO A 221 12.76 -5.95 12.56
CA PRO A 221 13.73 -6.89 12.00
C PRO A 221 13.96 -6.65 10.51
N ASN A 222 15.22 -6.67 10.13
CA ASN A 222 15.72 -6.39 8.78
C ASN A 222 15.40 -4.97 8.24
N GLY A 223 14.77 -4.08 9.00
CA GLY A 223 14.38 -2.77 8.49
C GLY A 223 15.55 -1.95 7.93
N ASN A 224 16.59 -1.75 8.73
CA ASN A 224 17.80 -1.04 8.28
C ASN A 224 18.49 -1.77 7.11
N ARG A 225 18.54 -3.10 7.17
CA ARG A 225 19.11 -3.93 6.10
C ARG A 225 18.38 -3.76 4.78
N LEU A 226 17.06 -3.70 4.77
CA LEU A 226 16.28 -3.49 3.54
C LEU A 226 16.56 -2.12 2.91
N MET A 227 16.69 -1.06 3.74
CA MET A 227 17.03 0.28 3.25
C MET A 227 18.42 0.31 2.63
N GLU A 228 19.41 -0.31 3.27
CA GLU A 228 20.77 -0.44 2.73
C GLU A 228 20.79 -1.24 1.43
N ILE A 229 20.14 -2.40 1.39
CA ILE A 229 20.03 -3.24 0.18
C ILE A 229 19.45 -2.42 -0.97
N LEU A 230 18.33 -1.71 -0.75
CA LEU A 230 17.68 -0.90 -1.77
C LEU A 230 18.62 0.15 -2.37
N LYS A 231 19.33 0.88 -1.52
CA LYS A 231 20.29 1.92 -1.95
C LYS A 231 21.47 1.34 -2.72
N ASN A 232 22.06 0.26 -2.20
CA ASN A 232 23.22 -0.37 -2.81
C ASN A 232 22.87 -0.96 -4.18
N LYS A 233 21.75 -1.68 -4.27
CA LYS A 233 21.28 -2.25 -5.54
C LYS A 233 20.88 -1.19 -6.55
N ALA A 234 20.30 -0.07 -6.12
CA ALA A 234 20.02 1.05 -7.01
C ALA A 234 21.29 1.62 -7.63
N ALA A 235 22.33 1.80 -6.83
CA ALA A 235 23.62 2.28 -7.29
C ALA A 235 24.34 1.26 -8.19
N GLU A 236 24.33 -0.02 -7.82
CA GLU A 236 24.98 -1.10 -8.57
C GLU A 236 24.33 -1.34 -9.93
N ASN A 237 23.01 -1.42 -9.97
CA ASN A 237 22.24 -1.81 -11.14
C ASN A 237 21.77 -0.61 -11.99
N GLY A 238 21.96 0.62 -11.53
CA GLY A 238 21.61 1.83 -12.27
C GLY A 238 20.12 2.08 -12.45
N PHE A 239 19.30 1.66 -11.49
CA PHE A 239 17.89 2.04 -11.42
C PHE A 239 17.66 3.19 -10.43
N SER A 240 16.52 3.86 -10.54
CA SER A 240 16.11 4.91 -9.61
C SER A 240 15.08 4.39 -8.63
N VAL A 241 15.04 4.96 -7.42
CA VAL A 241 13.99 4.69 -6.43
C VAL A 241 13.13 5.95 -6.31
N ALA A 242 11.85 5.85 -6.65
CA ALA A 242 10.93 6.99 -6.57
C ALA A 242 10.47 7.23 -5.13
N ALA A 243 9.91 6.21 -4.50
CA ALA A 243 9.46 6.27 -3.12
C ALA A 243 9.20 4.87 -2.54
N TRP A 244 9.13 4.82 -1.21
CA TRP A 244 8.56 3.73 -0.41
C TRP A 244 7.23 4.19 0.17
N PHE A 245 6.15 3.50 -0.18
CA PHE A 245 4.79 3.79 0.25
C PHE A 245 4.38 2.89 1.41
N ALA A 246 3.69 3.48 2.41
CA ALA A 246 3.10 2.73 3.51
C ALA A 246 1.74 3.32 3.95
N GLY A 247 0.93 2.48 4.63
CA GLY A 247 -0.27 2.86 5.37
C GLY A 247 -0.02 2.86 6.88
N HIS A 248 -0.82 2.12 7.65
CA HIS A 248 -0.63 1.79 9.07
C HIS A 248 -0.73 2.96 10.05
N PHE A 249 -0.13 4.09 9.75
CA PHE A 249 -0.10 5.26 10.62
C PHE A 249 -1.38 6.12 10.53
N HIS A 250 -2.27 5.83 9.61
CA HIS A 250 -3.53 6.51 9.34
C HIS A 250 -3.43 8.00 9.02
N GLY A 251 -2.21 8.52 8.94
CA GLY A 251 -1.92 9.93 8.64
C GLY A 251 -1.07 10.09 7.39
N ASP A 252 -1.00 11.31 6.91
CA ASP A 252 -0.16 11.69 5.77
C ASP A 252 1.24 12.09 6.22
N TYR A 253 2.23 11.60 5.49
CA TYR A 253 3.62 12.04 5.62
C TYR A 253 4.35 11.94 4.29
N ILE A 254 5.25 12.86 4.05
CA ILE A 254 6.32 12.74 3.06
C ILE A 254 7.62 13.20 3.70
N GLY A 255 8.62 12.37 3.63
CA GLY A 255 9.95 12.70 4.10
C GLY A 255 11.02 11.86 3.42
N ASN A 256 12.25 12.31 3.53
CA ASN A 256 13.41 11.56 3.06
C ASN A 256 14.18 11.01 4.25
N VAL A 257 14.31 9.70 4.30
CA VAL A 257 15.04 8.98 5.34
C VAL A 257 16.18 8.24 4.67
N ASN A 258 17.40 8.57 5.02
CA ASN A 258 18.62 7.94 4.49
C ASN A 258 18.69 7.90 2.95
N GLY A 259 18.17 8.93 2.28
CA GLY A 259 18.18 9.03 0.82
C GLY A 259 17.03 8.29 0.12
N ILE A 260 16.08 7.71 0.87
CA ILE A 260 14.86 7.09 0.36
C ILE A 260 13.69 8.01 0.70
N ASN A 261 12.84 8.32 -0.28
CA ASN A 261 11.60 9.04 -0.05
C ASN A 261 10.54 8.10 0.52
N PHE A 262 9.96 8.43 1.66
CA PHE A 262 8.84 7.72 2.27
C PHE A 262 7.55 8.50 2.11
N VAL A 263 6.48 7.79 1.78
CA VAL A 263 5.13 8.32 1.61
C VAL A 263 4.19 7.51 2.50
N LEU A 264 3.64 8.14 3.54
CA LEU A 264 2.50 7.56 4.24
C LEU A 264 1.21 8.05 3.59
N VAL A 265 0.33 7.12 3.33
CA VAL A 265 -1.02 7.38 2.81
C VAL A 265 -1.98 7.27 3.99
N ALA A 266 -2.71 8.36 4.25
CA ALA A 266 -3.68 8.37 5.34
C ALA A 266 -4.81 7.34 5.11
N SER A 267 -5.37 6.87 6.22
CA SER A 267 -6.47 5.90 6.24
C SER A 267 -7.66 6.36 5.38
N GLU A 268 -8.24 5.45 4.63
CA GLU A 268 -9.48 5.68 3.89
C GLU A 268 -10.64 5.90 4.88
N THR A 269 -10.75 5.09 5.92
CA THR A 269 -11.81 5.26 6.91
C THR A 269 -11.62 6.50 7.79
N ALA A 270 -12.72 7.23 8.04
CA ALA A 270 -12.74 8.40 8.91
C ALA A 270 -12.86 8.06 10.41
N TYR A 271 -13.13 6.79 10.73
CA TYR A 271 -13.49 6.36 12.10
C TYR A 271 -12.29 5.84 12.91
N VAL A 272 -11.11 5.77 12.33
CA VAL A 272 -9.94 5.24 13.04
C VAL A 272 -9.35 6.30 13.96
N PRO A 273 -9.07 5.97 15.22
CA PRO A 273 -8.45 6.91 16.14
C PRO A 273 -7.05 7.30 15.70
N GLN A 274 -6.67 8.54 15.99
CA GLN A 274 -5.29 9.02 15.84
C GLN A 274 -4.46 8.40 16.97
N LEU A 275 -3.74 7.34 16.66
CA LEU A 275 -3.05 6.51 17.67
C LEU A 275 -1.62 6.92 17.92
N TRP A 276 -1.01 7.67 17.00
CA TRP A 276 0.41 8.04 17.05
C TRP A 276 0.63 9.53 16.85
N ASP A 277 1.70 10.03 17.43
CA ASP A 277 2.26 11.30 17.01
C ASP A 277 2.88 11.12 15.62
N MET A 278 2.36 11.86 14.65
CA MET A 278 2.91 11.80 13.30
C MET A 278 4.33 12.36 13.28
N PRO A 279 5.22 11.76 12.47
CA PRO A 279 6.58 12.29 12.31
C PRO A 279 6.58 13.75 11.84
N GLY A 280 7.68 14.45 12.03
CA GLY A 280 7.77 15.88 11.71
C GLY A 280 7.34 16.20 10.28
N GLY A 281 6.32 17.05 10.15
CA GLY A 281 5.68 17.37 8.88
C GLY A 281 4.51 16.46 8.48
N GLY A 282 4.28 15.36 9.20
CA GLY A 282 3.10 14.53 9.03
C GLY A 282 1.87 15.11 9.73
N TYR A 283 0.68 14.71 9.29
CA TYR A 283 -0.57 15.18 9.87
C TYR A 283 -1.72 14.22 9.60
N TYR A 284 -2.77 14.32 10.42
CA TYR A 284 -4.04 13.64 10.17
C TYR A 284 -4.98 14.59 9.40
N PRO A 285 -5.40 14.23 8.18
CA PRO A 285 -6.37 15.03 7.45
C PRO A 285 -7.68 15.17 8.23
N GLN A 286 -8.15 16.42 8.42
CA GLN A 286 -9.40 16.68 9.12
C GLN A 286 -10.58 16.34 8.23
N ARG A 287 -11.46 15.47 8.70
CA ARG A 287 -12.56 14.90 7.92
C ARG A 287 -13.89 15.18 8.59
N THR A 288 -14.90 15.36 7.77
CA THR A 288 -16.30 15.57 8.21
C THR A 288 -17.18 14.55 7.51
N LEU A 289 -17.87 13.74 8.29
CA LEU A 289 -18.77 12.69 7.79
C LEU A 289 -19.88 13.27 6.91
N ASN A 290 -20.27 12.51 5.90
CA ASN A 290 -21.28 12.89 4.89
C ASN A 290 -20.93 14.14 4.07
N THR A 291 -19.65 14.48 3.97
CA THR A 291 -19.15 15.56 3.11
C THR A 291 -18.09 15.07 2.13
N GLU A 292 -17.68 15.93 1.23
CA GLU A 292 -16.60 15.64 0.27
C GLU A 292 -15.25 15.32 0.92
N SER A 293 -15.08 15.61 2.21
CA SER A 293 -13.85 15.35 2.95
C SER A 293 -13.84 13.99 3.66
N GLU A 294 -14.94 13.24 3.65
CA GLU A 294 -15.02 11.96 4.35
C GLU A 294 -14.18 10.88 3.64
N ASP A 295 -14.34 10.72 2.34
CA ASP A 295 -13.57 9.76 1.55
C ASP A 295 -12.13 10.26 1.33
N LEU A 296 -11.17 9.35 1.32
CA LEU A 296 -9.75 9.70 1.18
C LEU A 296 -8.95 8.62 0.46
N TRP A 297 -8.27 9.02 -0.60
CA TRP A 297 -7.31 8.22 -1.34
C TRP A 297 -6.42 9.13 -2.20
N ASP A 298 -5.37 8.58 -2.80
CA ASP A 298 -4.46 9.31 -3.67
C ASP A 298 -4.48 8.78 -5.11
N GLY A 299 -4.67 9.69 -6.07
CA GLY A 299 -4.28 9.46 -7.45
C GLY A 299 -2.80 9.79 -7.62
N ILE A 300 -2.01 8.83 -8.08
CA ILE A 300 -0.56 8.98 -8.18
C ILE A 300 -0.13 9.04 -9.65
N ALA A 301 0.71 10.02 -9.97
CA ALA A 301 1.33 10.18 -11.29
C ALA A 301 2.86 10.18 -11.17
N LEU A 302 3.50 9.20 -11.79
CA LEU A 302 4.96 9.06 -11.81
C LEU A 302 5.49 9.43 -13.20
N ASP A 303 6.17 10.57 -13.29
CA ASP A 303 6.92 10.99 -14.47
C ASP A 303 8.39 10.54 -14.32
N THR A 304 8.73 9.42 -14.96
CA THR A 304 10.08 8.86 -14.91
C THR A 304 11.11 9.70 -15.66
N ASN A 305 10.67 10.51 -16.64
CA ASN A 305 11.58 11.38 -17.39
C ASN A 305 11.95 12.62 -16.58
N ALA A 306 10.96 13.28 -15.96
CA ALA A 306 11.20 14.42 -15.09
C ALA A 306 11.68 14.01 -13.69
N ARG A 307 11.59 12.72 -13.34
CA ARG A 307 11.86 12.16 -12.00
C ARG A 307 11.02 12.85 -10.91
N VAL A 308 9.72 12.95 -11.18
CA VAL A 308 8.74 13.57 -10.29
C VAL A 308 7.59 12.62 -10.03
N LEU A 309 7.27 12.47 -8.77
CA LEU A 309 6.10 11.74 -8.27
C LEU A 309 5.10 12.73 -7.70
N ARG A 310 3.86 12.73 -8.22
CA ARG A 310 2.77 13.57 -7.75
C ARG A 310 1.65 12.75 -7.16
N LEU A 311 1.19 13.15 -5.99
CA LEU A 311 0.04 12.59 -5.31
C LEU A 311 -1.09 13.62 -5.33
N ILE A 312 -2.14 13.31 -6.05
CA ILE A 312 -3.35 14.13 -6.17
C ILE A 312 -4.36 13.57 -5.18
N ARG A 313 -4.60 14.33 -4.14
CA ARG A 313 -5.50 13.96 -3.05
C ARG A 313 -6.96 14.01 -3.51
N PHE A 314 -7.69 12.92 -3.25
CA PHE A 314 -9.14 12.92 -3.21
C PHE A 314 -9.60 13.07 -1.77
N GLY A 315 -10.55 13.98 -1.51
CA GLY A 315 -11.05 14.23 -0.16
C GLY A 315 -10.20 15.22 0.64
N ALA A 316 -10.07 14.93 1.95
CA ALA A 316 -9.36 15.80 2.87
C ALA A 316 -7.85 15.78 2.65
N GLY A 317 -7.19 16.91 2.92
CA GLY A 317 -5.75 17.06 2.79
C GLY A 317 -5.32 17.84 1.56
N LYS A 318 -4.07 17.71 1.16
CA LYS A 318 -3.45 18.47 0.06
C LYS A 318 -2.70 17.55 -0.91
N ASN A 319 -2.59 18.04 -2.15
CA ASN A 319 -1.70 17.43 -3.12
C ASN A 319 -0.25 17.49 -2.63
N ARG A 320 0.54 16.51 -3.03
CA ARG A 320 1.93 16.36 -2.62
C ARG A 320 2.79 16.06 -3.84
N GLU A 321 4.07 16.45 -3.78
CA GLU A 321 5.03 16.20 -4.87
C GLU A 321 6.39 15.83 -4.28
N ILE A 322 7.08 14.92 -4.96
CA ILE A 322 8.44 14.46 -4.65
C ILE A 322 9.28 14.49 -5.92
N THR A 323 10.50 15.01 -5.81
CA THR A 323 11.56 14.82 -6.81
C THR A 323 12.51 13.73 -6.29
N TYR A 324 12.95 12.79 -7.13
CA TYR A 324 13.77 11.64 -6.74
C TYR A 324 14.96 11.38 -7.66
#